data_acf48c3c1648d1640722a2c85101acdd
#
_entry.id   acf48c3c1648d1640722a2c85101acdd
#
_cell.length_a   1.000
_cell.length_b   1.000
_cell.length_c   1.000
_cell.angle_alpha   90.00
_cell.angle_beta   90.00
_cell.angle_gamma   90.00
#
_symmetry.space_group_name_H-M   'P 1'
#
loop_
_entity.id
_entity.type
_entity.pdbx_description
1 polymer ?
#
loop_
_entity_poly.entity_id
_entity_poly.type
_entity_poly.pdbx_seq_one_letter_code
_entity_poly.pdbx_strand_id
1 'polypeptide(L)'
;MSKVAVITGTNSNLGLNIAYRLLEKIPFSEDITIVVTSRTLPRVRECIELINKFHSQLERSGSLSFDYILVDFTDMVSILNAYNTLSKKYARLDYFFVNAAQGAYSGIDWFGAVKEILVSPMKAVTNPKYKIQKVGVKSDDGMGLVFQANVFGPYYFIHKLKPLMKKGNCKVIWVSSLTAKSEYLNTNDLQLLESDMSYEASKRLVDILHYATYEELAKDGIHQYLTHPGIFTSRSFYQYLNVFTYFSMLALFYIARFCGSCWHNISGYKAANAIVHCATSDVSALDNTIKFGSATTKTGKEYVDFDKSFQCPDSEKDAVKLYFEDLRNEWDLKLKDQIKDTRKP
;
A
#
# COMPACT_ATOMS: atom_id res chain seq x y z
N MET A 1 4.47 -21.16 -17.23
CA MET A 1 3.59 -19.97 -17.37
C MET A 1 4.18 -18.83 -16.57
N SER A 2 4.30 -17.66 -17.17
CA SER A 2 4.81 -16.45 -16.50
C SER A 2 3.94 -16.08 -15.28
N LYS A 3 4.55 -15.73 -14.17
CA LYS A 3 3.86 -15.14 -13.01
C LYS A 3 3.41 -13.72 -13.34
N VAL A 4 2.27 -13.31 -12.80
CA VAL A 4 1.73 -11.96 -13.01
C VAL A 4 1.67 -11.22 -11.67
N ALA A 5 2.42 -10.11 -11.58
CA ALA A 5 2.48 -9.25 -10.39
C ALA A 5 1.91 -7.86 -10.69
N VAL A 6 0.86 -7.48 -9.99
CA VAL A 6 0.29 -6.12 -10.04
C VAL A 6 0.78 -5.35 -8.83
N ILE A 7 1.43 -4.19 -9.07
CA ILE A 7 1.92 -3.31 -8.00
C ILE A 7 1.19 -1.98 -8.08
N THR A 8 0.25 -1.72 -7.14
CA THR A 8 -0.45 -0.43 -7.14
C THR A 8 0.49 0.69 -6.70
N GLY A 9 0.48 1.82 -7.43
CA GLY A 9 1.39 2.94 -7.17
C GLY A 9 2.86 2.60 -7.39
N THR A 10 3.20 1.86 -8.44
CA THR A 10 4.57 1.47 -8.79
C THR A 10 5.51 2.68 -8.91
N ASN A 11 4.98 3.84 -9.31
CA ASN A 11 5.73 5.10 -9.45
C ASN A 11 6.12 5.77 -8.11
N SER A 12 5.70 5.21 -6.97
CA SER A 12 6.16 5.65 -5.66
C SER A 12 7.56 5.09 -5.34
N ASN A 13 8.27 5.72 -4.39
CA ASN A 13 9.56 5.18 -3.93
C ASN A 13 9.42 3.72 -3.45
N LEU A 14 8.37 3.42 -2.66
CA LEU A 14 8.15 2.07 -2.15
C LEU A 14 7.73 1.10 -3.28
N GLY A 15 6.80 1.50 -4.15
CA GLY A 15 6.31 0.65 -5.24
C GLY A 15 7.42 0.23 -6.21
N LEU A 16 8.33 1.14 -6.55
CA LEU A 16 9.50 0.85 -7.37
C LEU A 16 10.44 -0.16 -6.68
N ASN A 17 10.68 0.02 -5.38
CA ASN A 17 11.55 -0.90 -4.62
C ASN A 17 10.88 -2.26 -4.33
N ILE A 18 9.55 -2.34 -4.30
CA ILE A 18 8.83 -3.62 -4.29
C ILE A 18 9.14 -4.39 -5.59
N ALA A 19 9.10 -3.71 -6.76
CA ALA A 19 9.44 -4.35 -8.02
C ALA A 19 10.90 -4.85 -8.06
N TYR A 20 11.86 -4.03 -7.62
CA TYR A 20 13.26 -4.43 -7.54
C TYR A 20 13.47 -5.66 -6.67
N ARG A 21 12.97 -5.62 -5.44
CA ARG A 21 13.13 -6.74 -4.51
C ARG A 21 12.37 -7.99 -4.94
N LEU A 22 11.23 -7.84 -5.59
CA LEU A 22 10.51 -8.99 -6.15
C LEU A 22 11.37 -9.71 -7.17
N LEU A 23 12.02 -8.99 -8.09
CA LEU A 23 12.92 -9.56 -9.08
C LEU A 23 14.15 -10.26 -8.48
N GLU A 24 14.64 -9.82 -7.33
CA GLU A 24 15.74 -10.45 -6.61
C GLU A 24 15.33 -11.69 -5.82
N LYS A 25 14.08 -11.76 -5.37
CA LYS A 25 13.61 -12.78 -4.41
C LYS A 25 12.87 -13.95 -5.06
N ILE A 26 12.19 -13.74 -6.19
CA ILE A 26 11.60 -14.85 -6.94
C ILE A 26 12.73 -15.68 -7.61
N PRO A 27 12.52 -16.98 -7.87
CA PRO A 27 13.52 -17.82 -8.55
C PRO A 27 14.00 -17.16 -9.85
N PHE A 28 15.32 -17.13 -10.07
CA PHE A 28 15.90 -16.45 -11.22
C PHE A 28 15.53 -17.08 -12.57
N SER A 29 15.09 -18.34 -12.58
CA SER A 29 14.57 -19.04 -13.75
C SER A 29 13.07 -18.80 -14.01
N GLU A 30 12.37 -18.13 -13.11
CA GLU A 30 10.93 -17.92 -13.25
C GLU A 30 10.64 -16.71 -14.13
N ASP A 31 9.77 -16.90 -15.13
CA ASP A 31 9.24 -15.80 -15.95
C ASP A 31 8.24 -14.97 -15.17
N ILE A 32 8.33 -13.65 -15.28
CA ILE A 32 7.43 -12.73 -14.61
C ILE A 32 6.99 -11.59 -15.50
N THR A 33 5.70 -11.24 -15.41
CA THR A 33 5.13 -10.02 -15.95
C THR A 33 4.83 -9.05 -14.80
N ILE A 34 5.45 -7.87 -14.81
CA ILE A 34 5.14 -6.79 -13.86
C ILE A 34 4.13 -5.86 -14.51
N VAL A 35 2.94 -5.78 -13.93
CA VAL A 35 1.91 -4.80 -14.29
C VAL A 35 2.16 -3.53 -13.49
N VAL A 36 2.74 -2.54 -14.16
CA VAL A 36 3.05 -1.23 -13.59
C VAL A 36 1.78 -0.39 -13.51
N THR A 37 1.49 0.18 -12.34
CA THR A 37 0.32 1.04 -12.20
C THR A 37 0.70 2.48 -11.86
N SER A 38 0.02 3.42 -12.48
CA SER A 38 0.10 4.85 -12.21
C SER A 38 -1.17 5.55 -12.69
N ARG A 39 -1.32 6.84 -12.35
CA ARG A 39 -2.38 7.68 -12.91
C ARG A 39 -2.05 8.24 -14.29
N THR A 40 -0.79 8.24 -14.68
CA THR A 40 -0.33 8.84 -15.94
C THR A 40 0.68 7.96 -16.68
N LEU A 41 0.59 7.93 -18.01
CA LEU A 41 1.47 7.15 -18.87
C LEU A 41 2.96 7.55 -18.81
N PRO A 42 3.34 8.84 -18.71
CA PRO A 42 4.75 9.18 -18.56
C PRO A 42 5.41 8.56 -17.33
N ARG A 43 4.70 8.52 -16.20
CA ARG A 43 5.21 7.87 -14.98
C ARG A 43 5.32 6.36 -15.12
N VAL A 44 4.44 5.73 -15.90
CA VAL A 44 4.56 4.30 -16.24
C VAL A 44 5.85 4.04 -16.99
N ARG A 45 6.13 4.84 -18.03
CA ARG A 45 7.34 4.68 -18.86
C ARG A 45 8.62 4.84 -18.02
N GLU A 46 8.67 5.87 -17.18
CA GLU A 46 9.79 6.08 -16.24
C GLU A 46 9.99 4.85 -15.33
N CYS A 47 8.93 4.29 -14.78
CA CYS A 47 9.02 3.09 -13.94
C CYS A 47 9.57 1.88 -14.72
N ILE A 48 9.08 1.64 -15.93
CA ILE A 48 9.53 0.52 -16.77
C ILE A 48 11.02 0.66 -17.09
N GLU A 49 11.47 1.86 -17.45
CA GLU A 49 12.89 2.14 -17.72
C GLU A 49 13.77 1.86 -16.50
N LEU A 50 13.35 2.34 -15.31
CA LEU A 50 14.07 2.14 -14.07
C LEU A 50 14.11 0.65 -13.66
N ILE A 51 13.00 -0.09 -13.81
CA ILE A 51 12.95 -1.51 -13.49
C ILE A 51 13.79 -2.31 -14.49
N ASN A 52 13.75 -1.99 -15.79
CA ASN A 52 14.61 -2.62 -16.80
C ASN A 52 16.09 -2.38 -16.51
N LYS A 53 16.47 -1.15 -16.17
CA LYS A 53 17.85 -0.83 -15.79
C LYS A 53 18.31 -1.62 -14.57
N PHE A 54 17.43 -1.83 -13.58
CA PHE A 54 17.75 -2.66 -12.43
C PHE A 54 17.84 -4.15 -12.82
N HIS A 55 16.89 -4.64 -13.61
CA HIS A 55 16.87 -6.03 -14.08
C HIS A 55 18.12 -6.39 -14.88
N SER A 56 18.65 -5.47 -15.71
CA SER A 56 19.89 -5.73 -16.49
C SER A 56 21.14 -5.94 -15.63
N GLN A 57 21.08 -5.64 -14.34
CA GLN A 57 22.13 -5.88 -13.36
C GLN A 57 22.00 -7.24 -12.64
N LEU A 58 20.88 -7.94 -12.87
CA LEU A 58 20.59 -9.25 -12.29
C LEU A 58 20.88 -10.35 -13.32
N GLU A 59 21.54 -11.43 -12.88
CA GLU A 59 21.82 -12.61 -13.71
C GLU A 59 20.60 -13.56 -13.75
N ARG A 60 19.42 -13.03 -14.17
CA ARG A 60 18.20 -13.82 -14.28
C ARG A 60 18.15 -14.53 -15.63
N SER A 61 17.78 -15.84 -15.64
CA SER A 61 17.53 -16.62 -16.85
C SER A 61 16.06 -16.59 -17.28
N GLY A 62 15.12 -16.34 -16.33
CA GLY A 62 13.70 -16.15 -16.63
C GLY A 62 13.43 -14.76 -17.25
N SER A 63 12.46 -14.71 -18.16
CA SER A 63 12.09 -13.49 -18.87
C SER A 63 11.34 -12.49 -17.96
N LEU A 64 11.61 -11.20 -18.17
CA LEU A 64 10.84 -10.10 -17.60
C LEU A 64 10.01 -9.44 -18.70
N SER A 65 8.71 -9.40 -18.49
CA SER A 65 7.77 -8.67 -19.34
C SER A 65 7.08 -7.56 -18.56
N PHE A 66 6.68 -6.50 -19.26
CA PHE A 66 5.93 -5.39 -18.67
C PHE A 66 4.58 -5.23 -19.30
N ASP A 67 3.65 -4.87 -18.45
CA ASP A 67 2.37 -4.31 -18.83
C ASP A 67 2.04 -3.13 -17.94
N TYR A 68 0.98 -2.38 -18.23
CA TYR A 68 0.58 -1.27 -17.39
C TYR A 68 -0.94 -1.10 -17.31
N ILE A 69 -1.36 -0.45 -16.24
CA ILE A 69 -2.72 0.00 -16.05
C ILE A 69 -2.68 1.43 -15.52
N LEU A 70 -3.49 2.29 -16.13
CA LEU A 70 -3.79 3.60 -15.57
C LEU A 70 -4.98 3.44 -14.62
N VAL A 71 -4.76 3.72 -13.33
CA VAL A 71 -5.81 3.61 -12.32
C VAL A 71 -5.70 4.74 -11.31
N ASP A 72 -6.83 5.39 -11.04
CA ASP A 72 -7.02 6.30 -9.92
C ASP A 72 -8.02 5.66 -8.93
N PHE A 73 -7.57 5.40 -7.73
CA PHE A 73 -8.41 4.80 -6.68
C PHE A 73 -9.41 5.78 -6.07
N THR A 74 -9.41 7.06 -6.50
CA THR A 74 -10.44 8.04 -6.15
C THR A 74 -11.55 8.17 -7.20
N ASP A 75 -11.55 7.26 -8.21
CA ASP A 75 -12.51 7.22 -9.30
C ASP A 75 -12.94 5.76 -9.55
N MET A 76 -14.18 5.43 -9.22
CA MET A 76 -14.71 4.06 -9.33
C MET A 76 -14.82 3.59 -10.78
N VAL A 77 -15.04 4.50 -11.74
CA VAL A 77 -15.02 4.17 -13.17
C VAL A 77 -13.61 3.82 -13.63
N SER A 78 -12.60 4.53 -13.14
CA SER A 78 -11.19 4.21 -13.38
C SER A 78 -10.84 2.80 -12.87
N ILE A 79 -11.30 2.43 -11.67
CA ILE A 79 -11.11 1.09 -11.10
C ILE A 79 -11.78 0.03 -11.96
N LEU A 80 -13.02 0.27 -12.41
CA LEU A 80 -13.73 -0.66 -13.28
C LEU A 80 -13.02 -0.87 -14.62
N ASN A 81 -12.51 0.20 -15.23
CA ASN A 81 -11.72 0.13 -16.47
C ASN A 81 -10.41 -0.65 -16.27
N ALA A 82 -9.74 -0.46 -15.15
CA ALA A 82 -8.55 -1.22 -14.77
C ALA A 82 -8.86 -2.72 -14.63
N TYR A 83 -9.98 -3.07 -13.96
CA TYR A 83 -10.47 -4.44 -13.88
C TYR A 83 -10.75 -5.04 -15.28
N ASN A 84 -11.49 -4.33 -16.11
CA ASN A 84 -11.81 -4.80 -17.46
C ASN A 84 -10.55 -5.04 -18.31
N THR A 85 -9.54 -4.19 -18.16
CA THR A 85 -8.26 -4.35 -18.85
C THR A 85 -7.55 -5.62 -18.40
N LEU A 86 -7.44 -5.85 -17.08
CA LEU A 86 -6.79 -7.05 -16.56
C LEU A 86 -7.53 -8.32 -16.89
N SER A 87 -8.86 -8.33 -16.74
CA SER A 87 -9.69 -9.52 -16.96
C SER A 87 -9.72 -9.98 -18.42
N LYS A 88 -9.57 -9.06 -19.37
CA LYS A 88 -9.43 -9.39 -20.79
C LYS A 88 -8.04 -9.94 -21.15
N LYS A 89 -7.01 -9.52 -20.42
CA LYS A 89 -5.61 -9.79 -20.79
C LYS A 89 -5.00 -10.97 -20.06
N TYR A 90 -5.42 -11.22 -18.82
CA TYR A 90 -4.84 -12.24 -17.97
C TYR A 90 -5.86 -13.30 -17.56
N ALA A 91 -5.42 -14.56 -17.59
CA ALA A 91 -6.22 -15.67 -17.09
C ALA A 91 -6.10 -15.82 -15.57
N ARG A 92 -4.99 -15.32 -14.97
CA ARG A 92 -4.69 -15.41 -13.52
C ARG A 92 -3.85 -14.24 -13.06
N LEU A 93 -3.84 -13.99 -11.73
CA LEU A 93 -2.92 -13.11 -11.03
C LEU A 93 -2.24 -13.88 -9.91
N ASP A 94 -0.93 -13.71 -9.75
CA ASP A 94 -0.13 -14.42 -8.73
C ASP A 94 0.24 -13.53 -7.54
N TYR A 95 0.51 -12.25 -7.79
CA TYR A 95 0.85 -11.27 -6.76
C TYR A 95 0.08 -9.97 -6.95
N PHE A 96 -0.48 -9.45 -5.87
CA PHE A 96 -1.18 -8.18 -5.87
C PHE A 96 -0.73 -7.32 -4.68
N PHE A 97 0.02 -6.25 -4.96
CA PHE A 97 0.54 -5.35 -3.93
C PHE A 97 -0.34 -4.12 -3.81
N VAL A 98 -1.02 -3.99 -2.67
CA VAL A 98 -1.85 -2.81 -2.33
C VAL A 98 -0.95 -1.76 -1.68
N ASN A 99 -0.17 -1.07 -2.51
CA ASN A 99 0.81 -0.09 -2.07
C ASN A 99 0.37 1.36 -2.30
N ALA A 100 -0.47 1.62 -3.32
CA ALA A 100 -0.97 2.98 -3.56
C ALA A 100 -1.69 3.53 -2.33
N ALA A 101 -1.31 4.72 -1.91
CA ALA A 101 -1.96 5.46 -0.84
C ALA A 101 -1.71 6.96 -0.99
N GLN A 102 -2.66 7.76 -0.52
CA GLN A 102 -2.52 9.21 -0.44
C GLN A 102 -3.11 9.74 0.86
N GLY A 103 -2.67 10.94 1.28
CA GLY A 103 -3.28 11.70 2.37
C GLY A 103 -3.76 13.05 1.85
N ALA A 104 -4.71 13.64 2.52
CA ALA A 104 -5.23 14.98 2.23
C ALA A 104 -4.40 16.04 2.98
N TYR A 105 -3.09 16.12 2.74
CA TYR A 105 -2.21 17.04 3.43
C TYR A 105 -2.35 18.47 2.89
N SER A 106 -2.28 19.48 3.80
CA SER A 106 -2.25 20.89 3.47
C SER A 106 -0.93 21.58 3.82
N GLY A 107 -0.12 21.01 4.70
CA GLY A 107 1.14 21.59 5.12
C GLY A 107 1.78 20.91 6.31
N ILE A 108 2.75 21.61 6.90
CA ILE A 108 3.45 21.22 8.11
C ILE A 108 3.33 22.37 9.11
N ASP A 109 2.91 22.07 10.34
CA ASP A 109 3.04 22.97 11.50
C ASP A 109 4.51 23.00 11.95
N TRP A 110 5.27 23.96 11.43
CA TRP A 110 6.69 24.07 11.71
C TRP A 110 6.98 24.40 13.18
N PHE A 111 6.11 25.18 13.83
CA PHE A 111 6.27 25.49 15.25
C PHE A 111 6.01 24.25 16.11
N GLY A 112 4.94 23.54 15.83
CA GLY A 112 4.65 22.25 16.46
C GLY A 112 5.75 21.21 16.21
N ALA A 113 6.31 21.15 15.00
CA ALA A 113 7.41 20.26 14.65
C ALA A 113 8.66 20.52 15.51
N VAL A 114 9.09 21.77 15.61
CA VAL A 114 10.25 22.15 16.47
C VAL A 114 9.98 21.82 17.92
N LYS A 115 8.80 22.17 18.44
CA LYS A 115 8.41 21.85 19.82
C LYS A 115 8.41 20.34 20.07
N GLU A 116 7.83 19.54 19.17
CA GLU A 116 7.76 18.08 19.32
C GLU A 116 9.16 17.45 19.26
N ILE A 117 10.05 17.93 18.39
CA ILE A 117 11.44 17.48 18.30
C ILE A 117 12.21 17.78 19.59
N LEU A 118 12.02 18.95 20.20
CA LEU A 118 12.71 19.32 21.43
C LEU A 118 12.21 18.53 22.64
N VAL A 119 10.90 18.25 22.72
CA VAL A 119 10.29 17.56 23.86
C VAL A 119 10.41 16.04 23.75
N SER A 120 10.24 15.48 22.54
CA SER A 120 10.18 14.03 22.31
C SER A 120 10.72 13.67 20.91
N PRO A 121 12.03 13.81 20.66
CA PRO A 121 12.62 13.67 19.33
C PRO A 121 12.31 12.32 18.67
N MET A 122 12.30 11.23 19.43
CA MET A 122 11.96 9.90 18.91
C MET A 122 10.50 9.82 18.46
N LYS A 123 9.58 10.41 19.23
CA LYS A 123 8.15 10.42 18.87
C LYS A 123 7.90 11.31 17.65
N ALA A 124 8.56 12.47 17.58
CA ALA A 124 8.43 13.41 16.48
C ALA A 124 8.79 12.78 15.11
N VAL A 125 9.75 11.85 15.07
CA VAL A 125 10.15 11.17 13.84
C VAL A 125 9.48 9.81 13.61
N THR A 126 8.83 9.25 14.64
CA THR A 126 8.14 7.95 14.54
C THR A 126 6.64 8.10 14.31
N ASN A 127 6.02 9.06 15.00
CA ASN A 127 4.58 9.33 14.92
C ASN A 127 4.33 10.85 14.94
N PRO A 128 4.71 11.58 13.88
CA PRO A 128 4.65 13.04 13.84
C PRO A 128 3.19 13.53 13.84
N LYS A 129 2.89 14.48 14.75
CA LYS A 129 1.57 15.13 14.83
C LYS A 129 1.52 16.49 14.12
N TYR A 130 2.66 16.98 13.64
CA TYR A 130 2.78 18.29 12.97
C TYR A 130 2.39 18.27 11.47
N LYS A 131 1.92 17.15 10.95
CA LYS A 131 1.39 17.07 9.60
C LYS A 131 -0.05 17.56 9.59
N ILE A 132 -0.34 18.63 8.87
CA ILE A 132 -1.69 19.18 8.79
C ILE A 132 -2.46 18.46 7.69
N GLN A 133 -3.57 17.83 8.05
CA GLN A 133 -4.48 17.18 7.11
C GLN A 133 -5.78 17.99 6.97
N LYS A 134 -6.35 17.99 5.77
CA LYS A 134 -7.64 18.62 5.48
C LYS A 134 -8.77 17.68 5.91
N VAL A 135 -9.71 18.21 6.68
CA VAL A 135 -10.93 17.51 7.10
C VAL A 135 -12.02 17.69 6.05
N GLY A 136 -12.91 16.71 5.90
CA GLY A 136 -14.10 16.78 5.06
C GLY A 136 -13.86 16.72 3.56
N VAL A 137 -12.67 16.31 3.12
CA VAL A 137 -12.36 16.23 1.68
C VAL A 137 -13.03 15.01 1.05
N LYS A 138 -13.84 15.25 0.03
CA LYS A 138 -14.49 14.19 -0.76
C LYS A 138 -13.85 14.04 -2.13
N SER A 139 -13.97 12.82 -2.68
CA SER A 139 -13.71 12.54 -4.10
C SER A 139 -14.86 13.00 -4.98
N ASP A 140 -14.69 12.94 -6.29
CA ASP A 140 -15.75 13.21 -7.26
C ASP A 140 -16.89 12.16 -7.20
N ASP A 141 -16.63 10.98 -6.67
CA ASP A 141 -17.62 9.95 -6.39
C ASP A 141 -18.47 10.24 -5.12
N GLY A 142 -18.16 11.31 -4.37
CA GLY A 142 -18.84 11.72 -3.16
C GLY A 142 -18.39 11.03 -1.88
N MET A 143 -17.45 10.09 -1.95
CA MET A 143 -16.86 9.40 -0.80
C MET A 143 -15.73 10.21 -0.15
N GLY A 144 -15.40 9.92 1.10
CA GLY A 144 -14.20 10.48 1.71
C GLY A 144 -12.96 10.15 0.89
N LEU A 145 -12.20 11.18 0.48
CA LEU A 145 -11.09 11.04 -0.47
C LEU A 145 -10.05 10.02 -0.01
N VAL A 146 -9.62 10.11 1.26
CA VAL A 146 -8.59 9.23 1.83
C VAL A 146 -9.14 7.82 2.05
N PHE A 147 -10.39 7.70 2.47
CA PHE A 147 -11.09 6.42 2.60
C PHE A 147 -11.16 5.69 1.26
N GLN A 148 -11.64 6.37 0.22
CA GLN A 148 -11.78 5.76 -1.09
C GLN A 148 -10.41 5.37 -1.67
N ALA A 149 -9.44 6.28 -1.65
CA ALA A 149 -8.12 6.04 -2.24
C ALA A 149 -7.34 4.89 -1.58
N ASN A 150 -7.40 4.81 -0.23
CA ASN A 150 -6.51 3.93 0.53
C ASN A 150 -7.17 2.60 0.93
N VAL A 151 -8.51 2.55 0.99
CA VAL A 151 -9.22 1.42 1.57
C VAL A 151 -10.28 0.87 0.61
N PHE A 152 -11.35 1.65 0.33
CA PHE A 152 -12.49 1.13 -0.41
C PHE A 152 -12.17 0.85 -1.89
N GLY A 153 -11.47 1.76 -2.57
CA GLY A 153 -11.07 1.55 -3.97
C GLY A 153 -10.23 0.29 -4.17
N PRO A 154 -9.14 0.09 -3.40
CA PRO A 154 -8.38 -1.16 -3.45
C PRO A 154 -9.21 -2.40 -3.05
N TYR A 155 -10.07 -2.32 -2.03
CA TYR A 155 -10.97 -3.42 -1.65
C TYR A 155 -11.91 -3.80 -2.79
N TYR A 156 -12.56 -2.82 -3.42
CA TYR A 156 -13.45 -3.03 -4.54
C TYR A 156 -12.72 -3.65 -5.74
N PHE A 157 -11.51 -3.19 -6.02
CA PHE A 157 -10.67 -3.73 -7.09
C PHE A 157 -10.29 -5.20 -6.83
N ILE A 158 -9.87 -5.54 -5.61
CA ILE A 158 -9.61 -6.93 -5.19
C ILE A 158 -10.86 -7.78 -5.39
N HIS A 159 -12.03 -7.28 -4.95
CA HIS A 159 -13.29 -7.99 -5.08
C HIS A 159 -13.61 -8.32 -6.55
N LYS A 160 -13.47 -7.37 -7.46
CA LYS A 160 -13.67 -7.60 -8.91
C LYS A 160 -12.64 -8.58 -9.48
N LEU A 161 -11.39 -8.56 -9.00
CA LEU A 161 -10.30 -9.43 -9.47
C LEU A 161 -10.29 -10.83 -8.83
N LYS A 162 -11.14 -11.12 -7.85
CA LYS A 162 -11.20 -12.45 -7.18
C LYS A 162 -11.14 -13.65 -8.16
N PRO A 163 -11.86 -13.67 -9.31
CA PRO A 163 -11.79 -14.80 -10.25
C PRO A 163 -10.40 -15.05 -10.83
N LEU A 164 -9.62 -13.99 -11.09
CA LEU A 164 -8.25 -14.09 -11.59
C LEU A 164 -7.29 -14.49 -10.47
N MET A 165 -7.47 -13.90 -9.29
CA MET A 165 -6.66 -14.17 -8.10
C MET A 165 -6.80 -15.64 -7.65
N LYS A 166 -8.03 -16.18 -7.65
CA LYS A 166 -8.30 -17.59 -7.32
C LYS A 166 -7.52 -18.55 -8.23
N LYS A 167 -7.50 -18.29 -9.54
CA LYS A 167 -6.78 -19.11 -10.52
C LYS A 167 -5.25 -19.07 -10.34
N GLY A 168 -4.72 -18.00 -9.76
CA GLY A 168 -3.30 -17.81 -9.51
C GLY A 168 -2.84 -18.25 -8.11
N ASN A 169 -3.74 -18.65 -7.22
CA ASN A 169 -3.47 -18.76 -5.78
C ASN A 169 -2.79 -17.48 -5.28
N CYS A 170 -3.40 -16.34 -5.60
CA CYS A 170 -2.79 -15.02 -5.50
C CYS A 170 -2.43 -14.67 -4.04
N LYS A 171 -1.26 -14.07 -3.87
CA LYS A 171 -0.90 -13.40 -2.63
C LYS A 171 -1.23 -11.91 -2.73
N VAL A 172 -2.14 -11.46 -1.87
CA VAL A 172 -2.54 -10.05 -1.72
C VAL A 172 -1.78 -9.46 -0.53
N ILE A 173 -0.94 -8.47 -0.77
CA ILE A 173 -0.10 -7.86 0.24
C ILE A 173 -0.56 -6.42 0.48
N TRP A 174 -1.19 -6.18 1.64
CA TRP A 174 -1.58 -4.85 2.07
C TRP A 174 -0.41 -4.11 2.70
N VAL A 175 -0.18 -2.89 2.21
CA VAL A 175 0.79 -1.98 2.81
C VAL A 175 0.08 -1.01 3.75
N SER A 176 0.14 -1.33 5.03
CA SER A 176 -0.35 -0.50 6.12
C SER A 176 0.73 0.45 6.65
N SER A 177 0.66 0.83 7.92
CA SER A 177 1.59 1.76 8.57
C SER A 177 1.81 1.41 10.03
N LEU A 178 2.93 1.87 10.59
CA LEU A 178 3.18 1.92 12.04
C LEU A 178 2.21 2.86 12.77
N THR A 179 1.66 3.85 12.04
CA THR A 179 0.71 4.82 12.60
C THR A 179 -0.74 4.36 12.54
N ALA A 180 -1.00 3.11 12.16
CA ALA A 180 -2.34 2.50 12.10
C ALA A 180 -2.84 2.14 13.51
N LYS A 181 -3.14 3.14 14.34
CA LYS A 181 -3.56 2.95 15.73
C LYS A 181 -5.05 3.15 15.90
N SER A 182 -5.64 2.46 16.91
CA SER A 182 -7.07 2.56 17.22
C SER A 182 -7.49 3.97 17.60
N GLU A 183 -6.62 4.74 18.25
CA GLU A 183 -6.87 6.12 18.68
C GLU A 183 -7.22 7.10 17.52
N TYR A 184 -6.90 6.75 16.27
CA TYR A 184 -7.15 7.60 15.10
C TYR A 184 -8.44 7.26 14.35
N LEU A 185 -9.07 6.11 14.61
CA LEU A 185 -10.27 5.68 13.91
C LEU A 185 -11.51 5.83 14.79
N ASN A 186 -12.46 6.62 14.32
CA ASN A 186 -13.82 6.64 14.85
C ASN A 186 -14.69 5.72 13.98
N THR A 187 -15.23 4.66 14.55
CA THR A 187 -16.09 3.70 13.84
C THR A 187 -17.43 4.29 13.37
N ASN A 188 -17.84 5.45 13.90
CA ASN A 188 -19.01 6.18 13.39
C ASN A 188 -18.68 7.04 12.16
N ASP A 189 -17.39 7.22 11.81
CA ASP A 189 -16.91 7.96 10.63
C ASP A 189 -15.98 7.09 9.80
N LEU A 190 -16.48 5.98 9.26
CA LEU A 190 -15.67 5.07 8.42
C LEU A 190 -15.20 5.71 7.12
N GLN A 191 -15.87 6.77 6.65
CA GLN A 191 -15.43 7.55 5.48
C GLN A 191 -14.35 8.59 5.80
N LEU A 192 -13.97 8.75 7.06
CA LEU A 192 -12.89 9.63 7.52
C LEU A 192 -13.11 11.10 7.13
N LEU A 193 -14.38 11.54 7.14
CA LEU A 193 -14.76 12.90 6.80
C LEU A 193 -14.64 13.88 7.96
N GLU A 194 -14.69 13.39 9.19
CA GLU A 194 -14.55 14.19 10.42
C GLU A 194 -13.14 14.11 11.01
N SER A 195 -12.31 13.19 10.52
CA SER A 195 -10.98 12.93 11.06
C SER A 195 -9.94 13.95 10.57
N ASP A 196 -9.20 14.56 11.50
CA ASP A 196 -7.99 15.36 11.27
C ASP A 196 -6.73 14.52 11.06
N MET A 197 -6.83 13.18 11.30
CA MET A 197 -5.79 12.17 11.08
C MET A 197 -6.27 11.11 10.07
N SER A 198 -6.92 11.56 8.99
CA SER A 198 -7.58 10.68 8.00
C SER A 198 -6.63 9.64 7.37
N TYR A 199 -5.34 9.97 7.18
CA TYR A 199 -4.37 9.02 6.65
C TYR A 199 -4.10 7.87 7.64
N GLU A 200 -3.82 8.19 8.90
CA GLU A 200 -3.57 7.23 9.97
C GLU A 200 -4.81 6.36 10.23
N ALA A 201 -5.98 6.98 10.27
CA ALA A 201 -7.27 6.30 10.38
C ALA A 201 -7.52 5.35 9.19
N SER A 202 -7.18 5.75 7.95
CA SER A 202 -7.29 4.88 6.78
C SER A 202 -6.39 3.64 6.89
N LYS A 203 -5.20 3.79 7.46
CA LYS A 203 -4.29 2.65 7.68
C LYS A 203 -4.78 1.72 8.78
N ARG A 204 -5.41 2.27 9.84
CA ARG A 204 -6.11 1.45 10.84
C ARG A 204 -7.28 0.69 10.22
N LEU A 205 -8.04 1.32 9.35
CA LEU A 205 -9.17 0.70 8.66
C LEU A 205 -8.71 -0.42 7.70
N VAL A 206 -7.56 -0.25 7.03
CA VAL A 206 -6.89 -1.34 6.27
C VAL A 206 -6.58 -2.53 7.16
N ASP A 207 -6.05 -2.29 8.37
CA ASP A 207 -5.74 -3.38 9.31
C ASP A 207 -7.01 -4.16 9.69
N ILE A 208 -8.07 -3.45 10.07
CA ILE A 208 -9.35 -4.09 10.43
C ILE A 208 -9.95 -4.85 9.25
N LEU A 209 -9.94 -4.26 8.05
CA LEU A 209 -10.45 -4.88 6.83
C LEU A 209 -9.69 -6.17 6.49
N HIS A 210 -8.37 -6.18 6.69
CA HIS A 210 -7.58 -7.39 6.53
C HIS A 210 -8.09 -8.51 7.44
N TYR A 211 -8.25 -8.24 8.74
CA TYR A 211 -8.72 -9.24 9.71
C TYR A 211 -10.20 -9.63 9.50
N ALA A 212 -10.98 -8.78 8.86
CA ALA A 212 -12.37 -9.06 8.52
C ALA A 212 -12.54 -9.97 7.28
N THR A 213 -11.49 -10.07 6.42
CA THR A 213 -11.63 -10.67 5.09
C THR A 213 -10.63 -11.79 4.76
N TYR A 214 -9.51 -11.91 5.48
CA TYR A 214 -8.43 -12.84 5.10
C TYR A 214 -8.85 -14.31 5.13
N GLU A 215 -9.70 -14.72 6.08
CA GLU A 215 -10.18 -16.11 6.18
C GLU A 215 -11.11 -16.48 5.02
N GLU A 216 -11.99 -15.55 4.64
CA GLU A 216 -12.88 -15.75 3.50
C GLU A 216 -12.09 -15.89 2.20
N LEU A 217 -11.11 -15.01 1.97
CA LEU A 217 -10.25 -15.06 0.80
C LEU A 217 -9.40 -16.33 0.76
N ALA A 218 -8.94 -16.82 1.91
CA ALA A 218 -8.16 -18.05 2.00
C ALA A 218 -8.96 -19.29 1.56
N LYS A 219 -10.28 -19.33 1.81
CA LYS A 219 -11.17 -20.41 1.30
C LYS A 219 -11.21 -20.46 -0.23
N ASP A 220 -10.96 -19.32 -0.88
CA ASP A 220 -10.85 -19.21 -2.34
C ASP A 220 -9.40 -19.39 -2.86
N GLY A 221 -8.45 -19.76 -2.02
CA GLY A 221 -7.04 -19.91 -2.37
C GLY A 221 -6.33 -18.55 -2.55
N ILE A 222 -6.90 -17.45 -2.04
CA ILE A 222 -6.32 -16.12 -2.08
C ILE A 222 -5.72 -15.81 -0.71
N HIS A 223 -4.39 -15.70 -0.64
CA HIS A 223 -3.67 -15.52 0.62
C HIS A 223 -3.38 -14.05 0.88
N GLN A 224 -4.03 -13.49 1.88
CA GLN A 224 -3.91 -12.06 2.21
C GLN A 224 -2.95 -11.86 3.39
N TYR A 225 -2.03 -10.91 3.25
CA TYR A 225 -1.04 -10.55 4.27
C TYR A 225 -1.06 -9.06 4.56
N LEU A 226 -0.87 -8.73 5.84
CA LEU A 226 -0.78 -7.35 6.32
C LEU A 226 0.67 -6.98 6.60
N THR A 227 1.14 -5.86 6.06
CA THR A 227 2.53 -5.44 6.20
C THR A 227 2.65 -3.95 6.51
N HIS A 228 3.80 -3.52 7.04
CA HIS A 228 4.17 -2.11 7.08
C HIS A 228 5.64 -1.89 6.71
N PRO A 229 5.94 -0.79 6.02
CA PRO A 229 7.29 -0.51 5.49
C PRO A 229 8.25 0.05 6.54
N GLY A 230 7.81 0.26 7.79
CA GLY A 230 8.50 1.10 8.74
C GLY A 230 8.54 2.57 8.30
N ILE A 231 9.61 3.29 8.70
CA ILE A 231 9.80 4.71 8.40
C ILE A 231 10.90 4.85 7.36
N PHE A 232 10.57 5.48 6.26
CA PHE A 232 11.48 5.69 5.13
C PHE A 232 11.19 7.02 4.44
N THR A 233 12.12 7.46 3.59
CA THR A 233 11.97 8.69 2.82
C THR A 233 10.92 8.52 1.73
N SER A 234 9.77 9.19 1.89
CA SER A 234 8.70 9.21 0.90
C SER A 234 8.68 10.52 0.14
N ARG A 235 8.51 10.45 -1.18
CA ARG A 235 8.37 11.65 -2.03
C ARG A 235 7.11 12.48 -1.73
N SER A 236 6.14 11.91 -1.00
CA SER A 236 4.86 12.57 -0.69
C SER A 236 5.02 13.89 0.09
N PHE A 237 6.10 14.02 0.86
CA PHE A 237 6.39 15.21 1.67
C PHE A 237 7.43 16.16 1.07
N TYR A 238 8.11 15.80 -0.03
CA TYR A 238 9.17 16.62 -0.61
C TYR A 238 8.70 18.02 -0.99
N GLN A 239 7.45 18.16 -1.43
CA GLN A 239 6.87 19.45 -1.78
C GLN A 239 6.78 20.44 -0.59
N TYR A 240 6.82 19.95 0.64
CA TYR A 240 6.76 20.75 1.87
C TYR A 240 8.13 20.97 2.52
N LEU A 241 9.19 20.35 1.99
CA LEU A 241 10.54 20.38 2.54
C LEU A 241 11.46 21.19 1.60
N ASN A 242 12.28 22.05 2.18
CA ASN A 242 13.45 22.58 1.50
C ASN A 242 14.66 21.67 1.71
N VAL A 243 15.78 21.97 1.05
CA VAL A 243 17.01 21.16 1.10
C VAL A 243 17.50 20.98 2.54
N PHE A 244 17.49 22.04 3.35
CA PHE A 244 17.94 22.01 4.75
C PHE A 244 17.04 21.12 5.62
N THR A 245 15.73 21.32 5.57
CA THR A 245 14.76 20.52 6.34
C THR A 245 14.73 19.07 5.91
N TYR A 246 14.99 18.77 4.62
CA TYR A 246 15.13 17.39 4.15
C TYR A 246 16.34 16.68 4.78
N PHE A 247 17.51 17.31 4.75
CA PHE A 247 18.71 16.71 5.34
C PHE A 247 18.62 16.64 6.88
N SER A 248 17.98 17.60 7.52
CA SER A 248 17.70 17.56 8.96
C SER A 248 16.79 16.38 9.33
N MET A 249 15.72 16.16 8.58
CA MET A 249 14.84 14.98 8.75
C MET A 249 15.63 13.69 8.57
N LEU A 250 16.46 13.60 7.53
CA LEU A 250 17.28 12.41 7.27
C LEU A 250 18.26 12.15 8.43
N ALA A 251 18.93 13.18 8.93
CA ALA A 251 19.83 13.06 10.11
C ALA A 251 19.06 12.54 11.33
N LEU A 252 17.87 13.07 11.61
CA LEU A 252 17.02 12.58 12.70
C LEU A 252 16.62 11.10 12.52
N PHE A 253 16.35 10.63 11.30
CA PHE A 253 16.08 9.22 11.02
C PHE A 253 17.29 8.33 11.35
N TYR A 254 18.51 8.77 10.98
CA TYR A 254 19.73 8.03 11.33
C TYR A 254 19.98 8.03 12.84
N ILE A 255 19.77 9.16 13.52
CA ILE A 255 19.88 9.26 14.98
C ILE A 255 18.87 8.31 15.64
N ALA A 256 17.62 8.32 15.21
CA ALA A 256 16.58 7.44 15.73
C ALA A 256 16.96 5.97 15.59
N ARG A 257 17.48 5.56 14.43
CA ARG A 257 18.00 4.20 14.22
C ARG A 257 19.15 3.88 15.17
N PHE A 258 20.12 4.76 15.29
CA PHE A 258 21.26 4.60 16.18
C PHE A 258 20.84 4.48 17.64
N CYS A 259 19.82 5.24 18.07
CA CYS A 259 19.22 5.16 19.38
C CYS A 259 18.36 3.90 19.62
N GLY A 260 18.25 3.01 18.61
CA GLY A 260 17.63 1.70 18.75
C GLY A 260 16.24 1.55 18.16
N SER A 261 15.75 2.53 17.41
CA SER A 261 14.51 2.35 16.64
C SER A 261 14.75 1.37 15.49
N CYS A 262 14.12 0.21 15.57
CA CYS A 262 14.19 -0.81 14.52
C CYS A 262 13.39 -0.42 13.25
N TRP A 263 12.45 0.52 13.36
CA TRP A 263 11.54 0.87 12.29
C TRP A 263 12.06 1.91 11.31
N HIS A 264 13.16 2.59 11.59
CA HIS A 264 13.74 3.61 10.70
C HIS A 264 14.57 2.95 9.59
N ASN A 265 13.90 2.46 8.54
CA ASN A 265 14.52 1.81 7.37
C ASN A 265 15.24 2.81 6.46
N ILE A 266 14.79 4.06 6.43
CA ILE A 266 15.36 5.21 5.71
C ILE A 266 15.21 5.09 4.19
N SER A 267 15.62 3.96 3.58
CA SER A 267 15.51 3.74 2.13
C SER A 267 14.23 2.95 1.78
N GLY A 268 13.64 3.23 0.61
CA GLY A 268 12.51 2.46 0.08
C GLY A 268 12.86 1.00 -0.16
N TYR A 269 14.12 0.70 -0.49
CA TYR A 269 14.59 -0.67 -0.70
C TYR A 269 14.48 -1.52 0.57
N LYS A 270 14.95 -1.01 1.72
CA LYS A 270 14.80 -1.70 3.01
C LYS A 270 13.34 -1.72 3.48
N ALA A 271 12.59 -0.66 3.19
CA ALA A 271 11.17 -0.58 3.51
C ALA A 271 10.33 -1.65 2.79
N ALA A 272 10.74 -2.10 1.60
CA ALA A 272 10.05 -3.14 0.84
C ALA A 272 10.33 -4.57 1.36
N ASN A 273 11.19 -4.76 2.37
CA ASN A 273 11.63 -6.08 2.82
C ASN A 273 10.48 -7.00 3.27
N ALA A 274 9.68 -6.60 4.26
CA ALA A 274 8.57 -7.41 4.76
C ALA A 274 7.48 -7.65 3.69
N ILE A 275 7.24 -6.64 2.86
CA ILE A 275 6.25 -6.69 1.78
C ILE A 275 6.59 -7.80 0.78
N VAL A 276 7.84 -7.84 0.34
CA VAL A 276 8.31 -8.86 -0.62
C VAL A 276 8.54 -10.20 0.07
N HIS A 277 8.95 -10.22 1.34
CA HIS A 277 9.02 -11.45 2.13
C HIS A 277 7.67 -12.17 2.15
N CYS A 278 6.56 -11.49 2.46
CA CYS A 278 5.22 -12.10 2.42
C CYS A 278 4.84 -12.60 1.01
N ALA A 279 5.26 -11.89 -0.04
CA ALA A 279 4.96 -12.30 -1.41
C ALA A 279 5.72 -13.57 -1.82
N THR A 280 6.99 -13.74 -1.38
CA THR A 280 7.88 -14.78 -1.89
C THR A 280 8.08 -15.98 -0.97
N SER A 281 7.69 -15.89 0.31
CA SER A 281 7.74 -17.02 1.25
C SER A 281 6.60 -18.01 0.99
N ASP A 282 6.80 -19.25 1.38
CA ASP A 282 5.73 -20.25 1.30
C ASP A 282 4.53 -19.89 2.20
N VAL A 283 3.33 -20.19 1.73
CA VAL A 283 2.08 -19.90 2.47
C VAL A 283 2.07 -20.56 3.84
N SER A 284 2.57 -21.78 3.93
CA SER A 284 2.65 -22.54 5.19
C SER A 284 3.64 -21.95 6.22
N ALA A 285 4.55 -21.10 5.78
CA ALA A 285 5.54 -20.45 6.64
C ALA A 285 5.06 -19.07 7.18
N LEU A 286 3.90 -18.60 6.75
CA LEU A 286 3.39 -17.27 7.09
C LEU A 286 2.07 -17.38 7.87
N ASP A 287 2.00 -16.62 8.95
CA ASP A 287 0.77 -16.45 9.74
C ASP A 287 0.02 -15.18 9.29
N ASN A 288 -1.18 -15.36 8.75
CA ASN A 288 -2.02 -14.27 8.26
C ASN A 288 -2.60 -13.40 9.39
N THR A 289 -2.50 -13.85 10.63
CA THR A 289 -2.95 -13.11 11.81
C THR A 289 -1.90 -12.13 12.33
N ILE A 290 -0.73 -12.06 11.68
CA ILE A 290 0.38 -11.20 12.08
C ILE A 290 0.56 -10.05 11.09
N LYS A 291 0.86 -8.86 11.61
CA LYS A 291 1.29 -7.73 10.81
C LYS A 291 2.81 -7.73 10.69
N PHE A 292 3.32 -7.95 9.48
CA PHE A 292 4.75 -8.04 9.20
C PHE A 292 5.36 -6.64 9.00
N GLY A 293 6.47 -6.37 9.68
CA GLY A 293 7.17 -5.09 9.62
C GLY A 293 8.55 -5.18 8.97
N SER A 294 8.85 -4.25 8.06
CA SER A 294 10.21 -4.05 7.60
C SER A 294 11.01 -3.35 8.69
N ALA A 295 12.07 -3.96 9.16
CA ALA A 295 12.89 -3.48 10.26
C ALA A 295 14.38 -3.46 9.92
N THR A 296 15.15 -2.66 10.65
CA THR A 296 16.61 -2.59 10.55
C THR A 296 17.27 -2.56 11.92
N THR A 297 18.44 -3.19 12.03
CA THR A 297 19.32 -3.05 13.20
C THR A 297 19.87 -1.63 13.29
N LYS A 298 20.54 -1.29 14.40
CA LYS A 298 21.25 0.00 14.56
C LYS A 298 22.25 0.27 13.44
N THR A 299 22.90 -0.78 12.94
CA THR A 299 23.86 -0.70 11.82
C THR A 299 23.18 -0.69 10.44
N GLY A 300 21.87 -0.82 10.39
CA GLY A 300 21.08 -0.79 9.14
C GLY A 300 20.99 -2.14 8.42
N LYS A 301 21.35 -3.27 9.06
CA LYS A 301 21.07 -4.60 8.52
C LYS A 301 19.55 -4.83 8.59
N GLU A 302 18.95 -5.21 7.47
CA GLU A 302 17.50 -5.44 7.37
C GLU A 302 17.07 -6.79 7.93
N TYR A 303 15.86 -6.83 8.48
CA TYR A 303 15.18 -8.06 8.88
C TYR A 303 13.65 -7.83 8.84
N VAL A 304 12.88 -8.89 8.97
CA VAL A 304 11.43 -8.81 9.13
C VAL A 304 11.10 -8.98 10.61
N ASP A 305 10.29 -8.08 11.14
CA ASP A 305 9.80 -8.12 12.52
C ASP A 305 8.27 -8.20 12.51
N PHE A 306 7.68 -8.43 13.66
CA PHE A 306 6.25 -8.60 13.83
C PHE A 306 5.70 -7.50 14.71
N ASP A 307 4.73 -6.75 14.20
CA ASP A 307 3.97 -5.80 15.01
C ASP A 307 2.86 -6.56 15.75
N LYS A 308 3.11 -6.82 17.05
CA LYS A 308 2.18 -7.50 17.95
C LYS A 308 1.19 -6.54 18.63
N SER A 309 1.27 -5.26 18.33
CA SER A 309 0.44 -4.23 18.98
C SER A 309 -0.99 -4.19 18.44
N PHE A 310 -1.26 -4.87 17.33
CA PHE A 310 -2.59 -4.87 16.74
C PHE A 310 -3.58 -5.67 17.59
N GLN A 311 -4.65 -4.99 17.97
CA GLN A 311 -5.82 -5.59 18.59
C GLN A 311 -7.06 -5.08 17.85
N CYS A 312 -7.98 -5.96 17.54
CA CYS A 312 -9.24 -5.63 16.89
C CYS A 312 -10.38 -6.43 17.55
N PRO A 313 -11.30 -5.77 18.23
CA PRO A 313 -12.52 -6.42 18.72
C PRO A 313 -13.33 -7.03 17.57
N ASP A 314 -13.96 -8.16 17.79
CA ASP A 314 -14.78 -8.81 16.76
C ASP A 314 -15.91 -7.90 16.29
N SER A 315 -16.50 -7.11 17.19
CA SER A 315 -17.51 -6.12 16.85
C SER A 315 -17.04 -5.04 15.86
N GLU A 316 -15.77 -4.61 15.94
CA GLU A 316 -15.19 -3.70 14.93
C GLU A 316 -15.03 -4.39 13.57
N LYS A 317 -14.56 -5.63 13.56
CA LYS A 317 -14.40 -6.41 12.32
C LYS A 317 -15.74 -6.61 11.61
N ASP A 318 -16.77 -6.99 12.37
CA ASP A 318 -18.10 -7.25 11.83
C ASP A 318 -18.75 -5.98 11.29
N ALA A 319 -18.65 -4.87 12.02
CA ALA A 319 -19.18 -3.58 11.59
C ALA A 319 -18.49 -3.08 10.31
N VAL A 320 -17.16 -3.18 10.24
CA VAL A 320 -16.40 -2.80 9.04
C VAL A 320 -16.75 -3.72 7.88
N LYS A 321 -16.81 -5.04 8.09
CA LYS A 321 -17.16 -6.00 7.05
C LYS A 321 -18.52 -5.68 6.44
N LEU A 322 -19.55 -5.51 7.28
CA LEU A 322 -20.91 -5.21 6.84
C LEU A 322 -20.95 -3.91 6.03
N TYR A 323 -20.34 -2.85 6.55
CA TYR A 323 -20.30 -1.56 5.86
C TYR A 323 -19.66 -1.65 4.47
N PHE A 324 -18.54 -2.39 4.35
CA PHE A 324 -17.86 -2.56 3.07
C PHE A 324 -18.63 -3.43 2.08
N GLU A 325 -19.33 -4.44 2.56
CA GLU A 325 -20.21 -5.28 1.73
C GLU A 325 -21.40 -4.48 1.20
N ASP A 326 -22.05 -3.67 2.04
CA ASP A 326 -23.16 -2.81 1.63
C ASP A 326 -22.72 -1.76 0.62
N LEU A 327 -21.62 -1.07 0.89
CA LEU A 327 -21.07 -0.05 -0.03
C LEU A 327 -20.63 -0.68 -1.37
N ARG A 328 -20.04 -1.89 -1.34
CA ARG A 328 -19.69 -2.63 -2.55
C ARG A 328 -20.94 -2.95 -3.38
N ASN A 329 -22.00 -3.45 -2.75
CA ASN A 329 -23.25 -3.78 -3.43
C ASN A 329 -23.90 -2.53 -4.06
N GLU A 330 -23.86 -1.41 -3.38
CA GLU A 330 -24.29 -0.12 -3.90
C GLU A 330 -23.51 0.27 -5.16
N TRP A 331 -22.17 0.15 -5.13
CA TRP A 331 -21.31 0.48 -6.27
C TRP A 331 -21.43 -0.52 -7.41
N ASP A 332 -21.65 -1.80 -7.16
CA ASP A 332 -21.94 -2.78 -8.19
C ASP A 332 -23.22 -2.42 -8.96
N LEU A 333 -24.24 -1.88 -8.28
CA LEU A 333 -25.45 -1.38 -8.93
C LEU A 333 -25.19 -0.09 -9.71
N LYS A 334 -24.50 0.90 -9.13
CA LYS A 334 -24.18 2.17 -9.79
C LYS A 334 -23.33 1.99 -11.06
N LEU A 335 -22.43 1.01 -11.07
CA LEU A 335 -21.52 0.75 -12.17
C LEU A 335 -22.04 -0.27 -13.18
N LYS A 336 -23.22 -0.84 -12.96
CA LYS A 336 -23.77 -1.92 -13.79
C LYS A 336 -23.84 -1.57 -15.27
N ASP A 337 -24.21 -0.33 -15.58
CA ASP A 337 -24.36 0.15 -16.96
C ASP A 337 -23.07 0.78 -17.53
N GLN A 338 -22.04 0.98 -16.69
CA GLN A 338 -20.74 1.52 -17.07
C GLN A 338 -19.79 0.47 -17.70
N ILE A 339 -20.22 -0.80 -17.75
CA ILE A 339 -19.42 -1.93 -18.29
C ILE A 339 -19.21 -1.84 -19.79
N LYS A 340 -20.01 -1.02 -20.51
CA LYS A 340 -19.82 -0.78 -21.93
C LYS A 340 -18.71 0.25 -22.09
N ASP A 341 -17.57 -0.21 -22.59
CA ASP A 341 -16.47 0.65 -23.03
C ASP A 341 -16.99 1.59 -24.15
N THR A 342 -17.51 2.73 -23.75
CA THR A 342 -18.01 3.76 -24.67
C THR A 342 -16.90 4.64 -25.21
N ARG A 343 -15.68 4.48 -24.71
CA ARG A 343 -14.51 5.14 -25.26
C ARG A 343 -14.00 4.34 -26.45
N LYS A 344 -14.35 4.79 -27.62
CA LYS A 344 -13.65 4.34 -28.83
C LYS A 344 -12.17 4.75 -28.71
N PRO A 345 -11.22 3.91 -29.20
CA PRO A 345 -9.81 4.22 -29.18
C PRO A 345 -9.49 5.51 -29.96
#